data_41c327253d052c199e60fc5aa459cd64
#
_entry.id   41c327253d052c199e60fc5aa459cd64
#
_cell.length_a   1.000
_cell.length_b   1.000
_cell.length_c   1.000
_cell.angle_alpha   90.00
_cell.angle_beta   90.00
_cell.angle_gamma   90.00
#
_symmetry.space_group_name_H-M   'P 1'
#
loop_
_entity.id
_entity.type
_entity.pdbx_description
1 polymer ?
#
loop_
_entity_poly.entity_id
_entity_poly.type
_entity_poly.pdbx_seq_one_letter_code
_entity_poly.pdbx_strand_id
1 'polypeptide(L)'
;MTNFLNPNFSLDLSNQVALVTGASSGLGYRFAKVLAKCGAKVAISARRVERLEALAKEIREDGGICEPIPVDMVDRQSIRNAVQKAEDSLGTVNTLINNAGIPDAQWAIKQSDELIDSVVDTNLVGPYLLSNEVARRLIEKKMPGRMVNIASMAAFNTTPNSAASLYSITKASIVRLTEALATEWASYNINVNCIAPGCFSSEMLDGMIERIGDISQGFPRKRICDPAQMDSTLLFLVSPSSECVTGTFIKIDDGQGSR
;
A
#
# COMPACT_ATOMS: atom_id res chain seq x y z
N MET A 1 -2.16 -15.80 -30.52
CA MET A 1 -0.91 -15.46 -29.82
C MET A 1 -0.53 -14.07 -30.24
N THR A 2 -0.44 -13.15 -29.30
CA THR A 2 0.03 -11.78 -29.56
C THR A 2 1.53 -11.86 -29.84
N ASN A 3 1.95 -11.39 -31.03
CA ASN A 3 3.36 -11.40 -31.42
C ASN A 3 3.98 -10.08 -30.91
N PHE A 4 4.68 -10.11 -29.78
CA PHE A 4 5.36 -8.95 -29.23
C PHE A 4 6.66 -8.71 -30.01
N LEU A 5 6.61 -7.86 -31.03
CA LEU A 5 7.80 -7.47 -31.82
C LEU A 5 8.71 -6.49 -31.07
N ASN A 6 8.19 -5.75 -30.08
CA ASN A 6 8.90 -4.79 -29.24
C ASN A 6 8.78 -5.19 -27.76
N PRO A 7 9.69 -4.70 -26.88
CA PRO A 7 9.54 -4.90 -25.45
C PRO A 7 8.17 -4.45 -24.95
N ASN A 8 7.47 -5.34 -24.24
CA ASN A 8 6.19 -5.01 -23.62
C ASN A 8 6.43 -4.26 -22.31
N PHE A 9 6.50 -2.94 -22.38
CA PHE A 9 6.70 -2.07 -21.23
C PHE A 9 5.90 -0.77 -21.38
N SER A 10 5.16 -0.40 -20.36
CA SER A 10 4.42 0.86 -20.31
C SER A 10 4.37 1.42 -18.90
N LEU A 11 4.55 2.73 -18.79
CA LEU A 11 4.30 3.53 -17.58
C LEU A 11 3.02 4.38 -17.73
N ASP A 12 2.28 4.22 -18.83
CA ASP A 12 1.01 4.90 -19.01
C ASP A 12 -0.09 4.26 -18.17
N LEU A 13 -0.55 5.00 -17.18
CA LEU A 13 -1.62 4.62 -16.26
C LEU A 13 -2.91 5.43 -16.50
N SER A 14 -3.05 6.10 -17.64
CA SER A 14 -4.17 7.00 -17.97
C SER A 14 -5.55 6.33 -17.90
N ASN A 15 -5.61 5.02 -18.08
CA ASN A 15 -6.83 4.21 -17.94
C ASN A 15 -7.05 3.67 -16.52
N GLN A 16 -6.25 4.07 -15.54
CA GLN A 16 -6.39 3.60 -14.17
C GLN A 16 -7.03 4.65 -13.26
N VAL A 17 -7.92 4.16 -12.40
CA VAL A 17 -8.42 4.87 -11.23
C VAL A 17 -7.82 4.17 -10.02
N ALA A 18 -6.90 4.85 -9.36
CA ALA A 18 -6.15 4.31 -8.23
C ALA A 18 -6.72 4.82 -6.90
N LEU A 19 -6.96 3.91 -5.94
CA LEU A 19 -7.25 4.25 -4.56
C LEU A 19 -6.03 3.95 -3.70
N VAL A 20 -5.47 4.97 -3.04
CA VAL A 20 -4.30 4.87 -2.19
C VAL A 20 -4.67 5.15 -0.74
N THR A 21 -4.55 4.16 0.14
CA THR A 21 -4.80 4.34 1.58
C THR A 21 -3.54 4.77 2.34
N GLY A 22 -3.72 5.50 3.45
CA GLY A 22 -2.59 6.03 4.23
C GLY A 22 -1.79 7.09 3.48
N ALA A 23 -2.43 7.84 2.58
CA ALA A 23 -1.77 8.81 1.70
C ALA A 23 -1.38 10.13 2.38
N SER A 24 -1.70 10.33 3.65
CA SER A 24 -1.42 11.60 4.35
C SER A 24 0.05 11.81 4.71
N SER A 25 0.93 10.82 4.52
CA SER A 25 2.39 10.92 4.77
C SER A 25 3.15 9.72 4.18
N GLY A 26 4.49 9.79 4.21
CA GLY A 26 5.40 8.68 3.93
C GLY A 26 5.21 8.04 2.55
N LEU A 27 5.19 6.71 2.52
CA LEU A 27 5.10 5.94 1.27
C LEU A 27 3.79 6.22 0.51
N GLY A 28 2.65 6.28 1.21
CA GLY A 28 1.35 6.51 0.58
C GLY A 28 1.26 7.88 -0.10
N TYR A 29 1.84 8.91 0.51
CA TYR A 29 1.98 10.24 -0.09
C TYR A 29 2.79 10.16 -1.40
N ARG A 30 3.95 9.48 -1.38
CA ARG A 30 4.80 9.29 -2.58
C ARG A 30 4.08 8.48 -3.64
N PHE A 31 3.41 7.39 -3.28
CA PHE A 31 2.67 6.54 -4.21
C PHE A 31 1.58 7.30 -4.95
N ALA A 32 0.81 8.13 -4.24
CA ALA A 32 -0.21 8.96 -4.88
C ALA A 32 0.37 9.90 -5.93
N LYS A 33 1.48 10.57 -5.62
CA LYS A 33 2.14 11.50 -6.56
C LYS A 33 2.67 10.78 -7.80
N VAL A 34 3.33 9.65 -7.63
CA VAL A 34 3.93 8.93 -8.76
C VAL A 34 2.87 8.30 -9.67
N LEU A 35 1.78 7.77 -9.11
CA LEU A 35 0.67 7.24 -9.89
C LEU A 35 -0.01 8.34 -10.71
N ALA A 36 -0.29 9.50 -10.09
CA ALA A 36 -0.85 10.66 -10.79
C ALA A 36 0.09 11.16 -11.89
N LYS A 37 1.41 11.20 -11.65
CA LYS A 37 2.41 11.61 -12.64
C LYS A 37 2.46 10.70 -13.86
N CYS A 38 2.12 9.41 -13.67
CA CYS A 38 1.99 8.43 -14.77
C CYS A 38 0.59 8.42 -15.40
N GLY A 39 -0.28 9.39 -15.07
CA GLY A 39 -1.57 9.60 -15.73
C GLY A 39 -2.77 8.97 -15.02
N ALA A 40 -2.59 8.24 -13.92
CA ALA A 40 -3.72 7.68 -13.18
C ALA A 40 -4.58 8.79 -12.54
N LYS A 41 -5.89 8.59 -12.48
CA LYS A 41 -6.77 9.35 -11.60
C LYS A 41 -6.64 8.76 -10.20
N VAL A 42 -6.35 9.59 -9.19
CA VAL A 42 -5.98 9.08 -7.87
C VAL A 42 -6.97 9.53 -6.79
N ALA A 43 -7.65 8.58 -6.16
CA ALA A 43 -8.33 8.78 -4.89
C ALA A 43 -7.32 8.56 -3.76
N ILE A 44 -7.16 9.54 -2.88
CA ILE A 44 -6.24 9.50 -1.75
C ILE A 44 -7.01 9.42 -0.44
N SER A 45 -6.67 8.46 0.41
CA SER A 45 -7.43 8.19 1.62
C SER A 45 -6.58 8.13 2.88
N ALA A 46 -7.04 8.80 3.92
CA ALA A 46 -6.50 8.73 5.29
C ALA A 46 -7.49 9.40 6.27
N ARG A 47 -7.16 9.41 7.57
CA ARG A 47 -7.96 10.10 8.60
C ARG A 47 -7.72 11.61 8.64
N ARG A 48 -6.49 12.07 8.29
CA ARG A 48 -6.06 13.49 8.40
C ARG A 48 -6.47 14.25 7.14
N VAL A 49 -7.65 14.85 7.19
CA VAL A 49 -8.30 15.52 6.05
C VAL A 49 -7.45 16.67 5.49
N GLU A 50 -6.91 17.52 6.36
CA GLU A 50 -6.12 18.70 5.97
C GLU A 50 -4.88 18.29 5.16
N ARG A 51 -4.26 17.16 5.49
CA ARG A 51 -3.10 16.63 4.75
C ARG A 51 -3.51 16.02 3.42
N LEU A 52 -4.69 15.42 3.33
CA LEU A 52 -5.21 14.93 2.06
C LEU A 52 -5.50 16.09 1.11
N GLU A 53 -6.13 17.15 1.60
CA GLU A 53 -6.40 18.35 0.80
C GLU A 53 -5.11 19.01 0.28
N ALA A 54 -4.09 19.12 1.14
CA ALA A 54 -2.78 19.62 0.74
C ALA A 54 -2.15 18.76 -0.38
N LEU A 55 -2.15 17.44 -0.23
CA LEU A 55 -1.63 16.53 -1.24
C LEU A 55 -2.45 16.58 -2.54
N ALA A 56 -3.79 16.64 -2.43
CA ALA A 56 -4.64 16.76 -3.61
C ALA A 56 -4.36 18.05 -4.39
N LYS A 57 -4.15 19.16 -3.68
CA LYS A 57 -3.76 20.43 -4.27
C LYS A 57 -2.43 20.30 -5.02
N GLU A 58 -1.39 19.74 -4.40
CA GLU A 58 -0.09 19.52 -5.04
C GLU A 58 -0.21 18.69 -6.32
N ILE A 59 -0.96 17.57 -6.27
CA ILE A 59 -1.14 16.70 -7.43
C ILE A 59 -1.88 17.44 -8.57
N ARG A 60 -2.89 18.22 -8.23
CA ARG A 60 -3.65 19.02 -9.22
C ARG A 60 -2.82 20.14 -9.83
N GLU A 61 -1.98 20.81 -9.03
CA GLU A 61 -1.03 21.82 -9.52
C GLU A 61 0.02 21.24 -10.48
N ASP A 62 0.41 19.96 -10.28
CA ASP A 62 1.28 19.20 -11.18
C ASP A 62 0.54 18.64 -12.43
N GLY A 63 -0.75 18.99 -12.61
CA GLY A 63 -1.59 18.58 -13.74
C GLY A 63 -2.26 17.21 -13.59
N GLY A 64 -2.17 16.58 -12.44
CA GLY A 64 -2.84 15.30 -12.14
C GLY A 64 -4.31 15.46 -11.73
N ILE A 65 -5.04 14.35 -11.73
CA ILE A 65 -6.42 14.25 -11.23
C ILE A 65 -6.41 13.54 -9.89
N CYS A 66 -6.87 14.21 -8.85
CA CYS A 66 -6.83 13.68 -7.48
C CYS A 66 -8.08 14.04 -6.69
N GLU A 67 -8.62 13.09 -5.92
CA GLU A 67 -9.77 13.28 -5.04
C GLU A 67 -9.41 12.85 -3.61
N PRO A 68 -9.48 13.75 -2.61
CA PRO A 68 -9.27 13.43 -1.21
C PRO A 68 -10.53 12.79 -0.61
N ILE A 69 -10.39 11.60 -0.04
CA ILE A 69 -11.51 10.83 0.54
C ILE A 69 -11.13 10.40 1.96
N PRO A 70 -11.68 11.03 2.99
CA PRO A 70 -11.46 10.59 4.36
C PRO A 70 -11.90 9.14 4.57
N VAL A 71 -11.04 8.33 5.19
CA VAL A 71 -11.35 6.96 5.56
C VAL A 71 -10.77 6.62 6.93
N ASP A 72 -11.56 5.92 7.73
CA ASP A 72 -11.07 5.20 8.90
C ASP A 72 -11.06 3.70 8.60
N MET A 73 -9.88 3.08 8.66
CA MET A 73 -9.68 1.67 8.34
C MET A 73 -10.26 0.71 9.38
N VAL A 74 -10.66 1.18 10.56
CA VAL A 74 -11.37 0.38 11.59
C VAL A 74 -12.88 0.42 11.40
N ASP A 75 -13.40 1.39 10.65
CA ASP A 75 -14.83 1.52 10.36
C ASP A 75 -15.18 0.89 9.00
N ARG A 76 -15.87 -0.24 9.06
CA ARG A 76 -16.32 -0.99 7.88
C ARG A 76 -17.21 -0.17 6.94
N GLN A 77 -18.05 0.72 7.48
CA GLN A 77 -18.91 1.56 6.64
C GLN A 77 -18.10 2.67 5.98
N SER A 78 -17.15 3.25 6.70
CA SER A 78 -16.19 4.22 6.15
C SER A 78 -15.44 3.65 4.95
N ILE A 79 -14.97 2.39 5.04
CA ILE A 79 -14.28 1.68 3.95
C ILE A 79 -15.17 1.57 2.71
N ARG A 80 -16.43 1.09 2.85
CA ARG A 80 -17.37 0.97 1.73
C ARG A 80 -17.69 2.31 1.10
N ASN A 81 -17.94 3.32 1.94
CA ASN A 81 -18.23 4.68 1.50
C ASN A 81 -17.07 5.30 0.74
N ALA A 82 -15.83 4.98 1.12
CA ALA A 82 -14.64 5.49 0.43
C ALA A 82 -14.54 4.96 -1.01
N VAL A 83 -14.79 3.67 -1.23
CA VAL A 83 -14.83 3.10 -2.58
C VAL A 83 -15.94 3.73 -3.41
N GLN A 84 -17.16 3.88 -2.83
CA GLN A 84 -18.28 4.52 -3.54
C GLN A 84 -17.94 5.95 -3.96
N LYS A 85 -17.43 6.77 -3.03
CA LYS A 85 -17.04 8.16 -3.32
C LYS A 85 -15.93 8.25 -4.39
N ALA A 86 -14.96 7.35 -4.34
CA ALA A 86 -13.90 7.30 -5.34
C ALA A 86 -14.49 7.01 -6.74
N GLU A 87 -15.42 6.06 -6.83
CA GLU A 87 -16.07 5.72 -8.10
C GLU A 87 -17.00 6.84 -8.60
N ASP A 88 -17.73 7.50 -7.73
CA ASP A 88 -18.61 8.62 -8.08
C ASP A 88 -17.80 9.80 -8.68
N SER A 89 -16.62 10.04 -8.17
CA SER A 89 -15.77 11.17 -8.58
C SER A 89 -14.86 10.87 -9.77
N LEU A 90 -14.27 9.67 -9.82
CA LEU A 90 -13.17 9.36 -10.75
C LEU A 90 -13.48 8.22 -11.73
N GLY A 91 -14.52 7.43 -11.45
CA GLY A 91 -14.85 6.19 -12.15
C GLY A 91 -14.40 4.95 -11.41
N THR A 92 -14.59 3.77 -12.01
CA THR A 92 -14.37 2.48 -11.33
C THR A 92 -12.94 2.33 -10.85
N VAL A 93 -12.77 2.09 -9.54
CA VAL A 93 -11.46 1.81 -8.94
C VAL A 93 -10.94 0.46 -9.46
N ASN A 94 -9.90 0.50 -10.27
CA ASN A 94 -9.26 -0.68 -10.85
C ASN A 94 -7.79 -0.87 -10.39
N THR A 95 -7.27 0.05 -9.59
CA THR A 95 -5.97 -0.05 -8.95
C THR A 95 -6.11 0.29 -7.48
N LEU A 96 -5.67 -0.61 -6.59
CA LEU A 96 -5.75 -0.42 -5.14
C LEU A 96 -4.37 -0.53 -4.51
N ILE A 97 -3.99 0.48 -3.72
CA ILE A 97 -2.77 0.44 -2.91
C ILE A 97 -3.17 0.44 -1.42
N ASN A 98 -3.12 -0.74 -0.82
CA ASN A 98 -3.33 -0.94 0.62
C ASN A 98 -2.04 -0.58 1.37
N ASN A 99 -1.88 0.69 1.69
CA ASN A 99 -0.68 1.19 2.36
C ASN A 99 -0.95 1.64 3.80
N ALA A 100 -2.18 1.96 4.17
CA ALA A 100 -2.51 2.34 5.55
C ALA A 100 -2.02 1.31 6.56
N GLY A 101 -1.41 1.77 7.64
CA GLY A 101 -0.92 0.91 8.71
C GLY A 101 -0.42 1.73 9.89
N ILE A 102 -0.46 1.12 11.07
CA ILE A 102 0.02 1.68 12.33
C ILE A 102 0.97 0.68 13.03
N PRO A 103 1.98 1.16 13.78
CA PRO A 103 2.82 0.30 14.61
C PRO A 103 2.10 -0.06 15.91
N ASP A 104 2.49 -1.16 16.55
CA ASP A 104 2.07 -1.48 17.92
C ASP A 104 2.95 -0.80 18.98
N ALA A 105 4.25 -0.70 18.73
CA ALA A 105 5.25 0.02 19.53
C ALA A 105 5.25 -0.34 21.04
N GLN A 106 4.75 -1.52 21.41
CA GLN A 106 4.63 -2.04 22.76
C GLN A 106 5.04 -3.50 22.85
N TRP A 107 5.62 -3.91 23.98
CA TRP A 107 5.85 -5.32 24.27
C TRP A 107 4.52 -6.06 24.36
N ALA A 108 4.44 -7.29 23.83
CA ALA A 108 3.20 -8.06 23.75
C ALA A 108 2.45 -8.14 25.08
N ILE A 109 3.16 -8.38 26.18
CA ILE A 109 2.59 -8.46 27.55
C ILE A 109 2.07 -7.13 28.11
N LYS A 110 2.28 -6.01 27.41
CA LYS A 110 1.86 -4.67 27.83
C LYS A 110 0.84 -4.05 26.87
N GLN A 111 0.45 -4.76 25.82
CA GLN A 111 -0.55 -4.27 24.88
C GLN A 111 -1.94 -4.33 25.51
N SER A 112 -2.71 -3.24 25.38
CA SER A 112 -4.14 -3.25 25.73
C SER A 112 -4.97 -3.85 24.63
N ASP A 113 -6.18 -4.29 24.94
CA ASP A 113 -7.12 -4.85 23.98
C ASP A 113 -7.45 -3.83 22.88
N GLU A 114 -7.60 -2.53 23.21
CA GLU A 114 -7.87 -1.47 22.26
C GLU A 114 -6.71 -1.24 21.27
N LEU A 115 -5.46 -1.37 21.74
CA LEU A 115 -4.29 -1.31 20.85
C LEU A 115 -4.26 -2.53 19.93
N ILE A 116 -4.52 -3.72 20.44
CA ILE A 116 -4.57 -4.96 19.66
C ILE A 116 -5.62 -4.83 18.57
N ASP A 117 -6.85 -4.47 18.92
CA ASP A 117 -7.95 -4.29 17.98
C ASP A 117 -7.61 -3.23 16.92
N SER A 118 -7.10 -2.07 17.33
CA SER A 118 -6.74 -0.99 16.41
C SER A 118 -5.66 -1.41 15.41
N VAL A 119 -4.64 -2.14 15.86
CA VAL A 119 -3.54 -2.62 14.98
C VAL A 119 -4.03 -3.70 14.04
N VAL A 120 -4.81 -4.67 14.51
CA VAL A 120 -5.36 -5.74 13.69
C VAL A 120 -6.36 -5.19 12.67
N ASP A 121 -7.27 -4.34 13.11
CA ASP A 121 -8.28 -3.76 12.22
C ASP A 121 -7.65 -2.86 11.15
N THR A 122 -6.71 -1.99 11.53
CA THR A 122 -6.06 -1.11 10.57
C THR A 122 -5.15 -1.85 9.59
N ASN A 123 -4.33 -2.80 10.08
CA ASN A 123 -3.27 -3.40 9.28
C ASN A 123 -3.70 -4.65 8.51
N LEU A 124 -4.78 -5.31 8.92
CA LEU A 124 -5.21 -6.58 8.32
C LEU A 124 -6.68 -6.58 7.90
N VAL A 125 -7.60 -6.34 8.83
CA VAL A 125 -9.05 -6.44 8.54
C VAL A 125 -9.48 -5.37 7.55
N GLY A 126 -9.05 -4.14 7.72
CA GLY A 126 -9.36 -3.03 6.82
C GLY A 126 -8.89 -3.25 5.39
N PRO A 127 -7.60 -3.58 5.14
CA PRO A 127 -7.10 -3.96 3.82
C PRO A 127 -7.84 -5.14 3.19
N TYR A 128 -8.18 -6.17 3.98
CA TYR A 128 -8.97 -7.30 3.50
C TYR A 128 -10.36 -6.87 3.02
N LEU A 129 -11.08 -6.10 3.85
CA LEU A 129 -12.42 -5.61 3.51
C LEU A 129 -12.39 -4.67 2.29
N LEU A 130 -11.40 -3.79 2.20
CA LEU A 130 -11.25 -2.87 1.08
C LEU A 130 -10.94 -3.62 -0.22
N SER A 131 -10.05 -4.62 -0.16
CA SER A 131 -9.74 -5.47 -1.31
C SER A 131 -10.98 -6.23 -1.80
N ASN A 132 -11.76 -6.82 -0.89
CA ASN A 132 -13.01 -7.49 -1.23
C ASN A 132 -14.03 -6.54 -1.87
N GLU A 133 -14.18 -5.32 -1.34
CA GLU A 133 -15.14 -4.35 -1.89
C GLU A 133 -14.77 -3.92 -3.31
N VAL A 134 -13.47 -3.67 -3.57
CA VAL A 134 -12.97 -3.32 -4.90
C VAL A 134 -13.11 -4.53 -5.84
N ALA A 135 -12.69 -5.72 -5.41
CA ALA A 135 -12.77 -6.93 -6.24
C ALA A 135 -14.21 -7.27 -6.64
N ARG A 136 -15.17 -7.19 -5.71
CA ARG A 136 -16.59 -7.44 -5.98
C ARG A 136 -17.11 -6.53 -7.11
N ARG A 137 -16.77 -5.24 -7.07
CA ARG A 137 -17.18 -4.26 -8.09
C ARG A 137 -16.52 -4.53 -9.45
N LEU A 138 -15.24 -4.91 -9.45
CA LEU A 138 -14.53 -5.28 -10.66
C LEU A 138 -15.11 -6.54 -11.32
N ILE A 139 -15.42 -7.58 -10.52
CA ILE A 139 -16.02 -8.83 -10.98
C ILE A 139 -17.41 -8.56 -11.58
N GLU A 140 -18.26 -7.81 -10.90
CA GLU A 140 -19.58 -7.39 -11.39
C GLU A 140 -19.50 -6.66 -12.75
N LYS A 141 -18.50 -5.80 -12.90
CA LYS A 141 -18.27 -5.02 -14.13
C LYS A 141 -17.42 -5.76 -15.18
N LYS A 142 -16.92 -6.95 -14.89
CA LYS A 142 -15.99 -7.73 -15.72
C LYS A 142 -14.74 -6.94 -16.12
N MET A 143 -14.21 -6.17 -15.20
CA MET A 143 -13.03 -5.34 -15.39
C MET A 143 -11.81 -5.96 -14.72
N PRO A 144 -10.62 -5.90 -15.35
CA PRO A 144 -9.38 -6.32 -14.71
C PRO A 144 -8.99 -5.35 -13.60
N GLY A 145 -8.21 -5.83 -12.62
CA GLY A 145 -7.74 -5.01 -11.51
C GLY A 145 -6.30 -5.30 -11.10
N ARG A 146 -5.71 -4.36 -10.38
CA ARG A 146 -4.39 -4.49 -9.77
C ARG A 146 -4.43 -4.01 -8.32
N MET A 147 -3.97 -4.85 -7.42
CA MET A 147 -3.88 -4.54 -6.00
C MET A 147 -2.45 -4.73 -5.52
N VAL A 148 -1.95 -3.72 -4.82
CA VAL A 148 -0.62 -3.77 -4.19
C VAL A 148 -0.80 -3.57 -2.70
N ASN A 149 -0.46 -4.60 -1.93
CA ASN A 149 -0.47 -4.55 -0.48
C ASN A 149 0.90 -4.16 0.05
N ILE A 150 0.96 -3.27 1.03
CA ILE A 150 2.22 -2.88 1.65
C ILE A 150 2.40 -3.64 2.98
N ALA A 151 3.25 -4.67 2.90
CA ALA A 151 3.70 -5.41 4.08
C ALA A 151 4.85 -4.67 4.79
N SER A 152 5.87 -5.36 5.19
CA SER A 152 7.11 -4.85 5.78
C SER A 152 8.16 -5.97 5.81
N MET A 153 9.43 -5.64 5.90
CA MET A 153 10.46 -6.61 6.27
C MET A 153 10.22 -7.24 7.65
N ALA A 154 9.46 -6.57 8.53
CA ALA A 154 9.00 -7.15 9.81
C ALA A 154 8.14 -8.41 9.62
N ALA A 155 7.57 -8.66 8.46
CA ALA A 155 6.87 -9.91 8.13
C ALA A 155 7.81 -11.13 8.09
N PHE A 156 9.10 -10.92 7.88
CA PHE A 156 10.10 -11.98 7.68
C PHE A 156 11.17 -12.01 8.78
N ASN A 157 11.40 -10.88 9.43
CA ASN A 157 12.47 -10.72 10.41
C ASN A 157 11.91 -10.20 11.73
N THR A 158 12.40 -10.77 12.82
CA THR A 158 12.18 -10.26 14.17
C THR A 158 13.52 -9.98 14.82
N THR A 159 13.61 -8.93 15.62
CA THR A 159 14.81 -8.61 16.39
C THR A 159 14.51 -8.67 17.88
N PRO A 160 15.43 -9.16 18.74
CA PRO A 160 15.18 -9.34 20.17
C PRO A 160 14.75 -8.08 20.93
N ASN A 161 15.15 -6.92 20.44
CA ASN A 161 14.89 -5.63 21.08
C ASN A 161 13.77 -4.82 20.40
N SER A 162 13.00 -5.46 19.52
CA SER A 162 11.89 -4.82 18.83
C SER A 162 10.56 -5.12 19.51
N ALA A 163 9.92 -4.11 20.05
CA ALA A 163 8.56 -4.19 20.59
C ALA A 163 7.54 -4.04 19.45
N ALA A 164 7.49 -5.00 18.53
CA ALA A 164 6.71 -4.97 17.30
C ALA A 164 6.13 -6.34 16.91
N SER A 165 5.80 -7.18 17.89
CA SER A 165 5.34 -8.55 17.62
C SER A 165 4.01 -8.57 16.86
N LEU A 166 3.02 -7.80 17.31
CA LEU A 166 1.70 -7.74 16.69
C LEU A 166 1.78 -7.11 15.29
N TYR A 167 2.56 -6.04 15.15
CA TYR A 167 2.82 -5.44 13.83
C TYR A 167 3.42 -6.47 12.86
N SER A 168 4.43 -7.22 13.31
CA SER A 168 5.07 -8.27 12.49
C SER A 168 4.08 -9.35 12.07
N ILE A 169 3.21 -9.80 12.99
CA ILE A 169 2.15 -10.77 12.69
C ILE A 169 1.19 -10.22 11.64
N THR A 170 0.71 -8.97 11.79
CA THR A 170 -0.20 -8.37 10.80
C THR A 170 0.47 -8.23 9.42
N LYS A 171 1.77 -7.86 9.39
CA LYS A 171 2.49 -7.72 8.11
C LYS A 171 2.81 -9.08 7.46
N ALA A 172 3.04 -10.14 8.23
CA ALA A 172 3.13 -11.51 7.71
C ALA A 172 1.77 -11.98 7.17
N SER A 173 0.69 -11.65 7.86
CA SER A 173 -0.68 -11.92 7.39
C SER A 173 -1.00 -11.22 6.06
N ILE A 174 -0.49 -10.01 5.83
CA ILE A 174 -0.64 -9.30 4.54
C ILE A 174 0.08 -10.04 3.39
N VAL A 175 1.24 -10.62 3.63
CA VAL A 175 1.93 -11.46 2.64
C VAL A 175 1.04 -12.66 2.27
N ARG A 176 0.53 -13.39 3.27
CA ARG A 176 -0.33 -14.56 3.04
C ARG A 176 -1.67 -14.19 2.42
N LEU A 177 -2.27 -13.07 2.82
CA LEU A 177 -3.48 -12.50 2.22
C LEU A 177 -3.27 -12.25 0.71
N THR A 178 -2.12 -11.70 0.34
CA THR A 178 -1.76 -11.45 -1.06
C THR A 178 -1.77 -12.72 -1.89
N GLU A 179 -1.11 -13.78 -1.42
CA GLU A 179 -1.05 -15.08 -2.11
C GLU A 179 -2.44 -15.71 -2.25
N ALA A 180 -3.23 -15.68 -1.18
CA ALA A 180 -4.57 -16.26 -1.15
C ALA A 180 -5.51 -15.56 -2.15
N LEU A 181 -5.59 -14.22 -2.08
CA LEU A 181 -6.45 -13.43 -2.96
C LEU A 181 -6.00 -13.46 -4.42
N ALA A 182 -4.68 -13.51 -4.67
CA ALA A 182 -4.15 -13.66 -6.02
C ALA A 182 -4.64 -14.96 -6.68
N THR A 183 -4.64 -16.06 -5.94
CA THR A 183 -5.11 -17.35 -6.41
C THR A 183 -6.62 -17.35 -6.62
N GLU A 184 -7.38 -16.81 -5.66
CA GLU A 184 -8.83 -16.78 -5.69
C GLU A 184 -9.37 -15.92 -6.86
N TRP A 185 -8.70 -14.80 -7.16
CA TRP A 185 -9.20 -13.84 -8.15
C TRP A 185 -8.49 -13.89 -9.50
N ALA A 186 -7.58 -14.82 -9.72
CA ALA A 186 -6.86 -14.98 -10.98
C ALA A 186 -7.81 -15.14 -12.19
N SER A 187 -8.89 -15.92 -12.03
CA SER A 187 -9.88 -16.15 -13.11
C SER A 187 -10.67 -14.89 -13.49
N TYR A 188 -10.63 -13.85 -12.67
CA TYR A 188 -11.26 -12.56 -12.92
C TYR A 188 -10.29 -11.50 -13.44
N ASN A 189 -9.04 -11.87 -13.77
CA ASN A 189 -7.97 -10.95 -14.18
C ASN A 189 -7.68 -9.85 -13.14
N ILE A 190 -7.76 -10.18 -11.85
CA ILE A 190 -7.39 -9.29 -10.74
C ILE A 190 -6.05 -9.77 -10.18
N ASN A 191 -5.00 -8.98 -10.39
CA ASN A 191 -3.67 -9.26 -9.87
C ASN A 191 -3.53 -8.67 -8.47
N VAL A 192 -3.05 -9.49 -7.53
CA VAL A 192 -2.80 -9.06 -6.15
C VAL A 192 -1.33 -9.34 -5.83
N ASN A 193 -0.58 -8.30 -5.52
CA ASN A 193 0.85 -8.38 -5.23
C ASN A 193 1.19 -7.63 -3.94
N CYS A 194 2.39 -7.81 -3.45
CA CYS A 194 2.85 -7.22 -2.20
C CYS A 194 4.23 -6.59 -2.35
N ILE A 195 4.43 -5.46 -1.70
CA ILE A 195 5.74 -4.85 -1.45
C ILE A 195 6.04 -4.99 0.04
N ALA A 196 7.23 -5.44 0.37
CA ALA A 196 7.72 -5.54 1.74
C ALA A 196 8.90 -4.57 1.95
N PRO A 197 8.63 -3.33 2.38
CA PRO A 197 9.67 -2.33 2.60
C PRO A 197 10.55 -2.66 3.80
N GLY A 198 11.84 -2.28 3.69
CA GLY A 198 12.71 -2.05 4.84
C GLY A 198 12.47 -0.68 5.47
N CYS A 199 13.51 -0.05 5.99
CA CYS A 199 13.45 1.27 6.61
C CYS A 199 13.52 2.36 5.55
N PHE A 200 12.39 3.00 5.30
CA PHE A 200 12.22 4.18 4.45
C PHE A 200 11.85 5.38 5.29
N SER A 201 12.30 6.57 4.89
CA SER A 201 11.96 7.82 5.58
C SER A 201 10.44 8.01 5.66
N SER A 202 9.92 8.16 6.86
CA SER A 202 8.49 8.31 7.15
C SER A 202 8.27 8.72 8.60
N GLU A 203 7.12 9.32 8.91
CA GLU A 203 6.73 9.64 10.30
C GLU A 203 6.74 8.40 11.22
N MET A 204 6.42 7.22 10.70
CA MET A 204 6.46 5.97 11.46
C MET A 204 7.91 5.62 11.85
N LEU A 205 8.86 5.79 10.93
CA LEU A 205 10.27 5.54 11.20
C LEU A 205 10.84 6.60 12.14
N ASP A 206 10.47 7.88 11.97
CA ASP A 206 10.89 8.96 12.85
C ASP A 206 10.50 8.65 14.31
N GLY A 207 9.24 8.28 14.55
CA GLY A 207 8.79 7.86 15.87
C GLY A 207 9.48 6.58 16.39
N MET A 208 9.98 5.72 15.54
CA MET A 208 10.81 4.58 15.95
C MET A 208 12.22 5.05 16.35
N ILE A 209 12.85 5.92 15.56
CA ILE A 209 14.18 6.49 15.83
C ILE A 209 14.18 7.29 17.15
N GLU A 210 13.12 8.04 17.42
CA GLU A 210 12.96 8.76 18.69
C GLU A 210 12.97 7.83 19.91
N ARG A 211 12.43 6.59 19.77
CA ARG A 211 12.36 5.62 20.88
C ARG A 211 13.64 4.82 21.07
N ILE A 212 14.31 4.43 19.98
CA ILE A 212 15.42 3.45 20.02
C ILE A 212 16.75 3.97 19.47
N GLY A 213 16.78 5.24 19.00
CA GLY A 213 17.95 5.85 18.41
C GLY A 213 18.13 5.55 16.92
N ASP A 214 19.16 6.15 16.32
CA ASP A 214 19.49 5.93 14.91
C ASP A 214 19.95 4.48 14.68
N ILE A 215 19.18 3.76 13.87
CA ILE A 215 19.43 2.36 13.48
C ILE A 215 20.21 2.24 12.18
N SER A 216 20.40 3.34 11.44
CA SER A 216 20.99 3.33 10.09
C SER A 216 22.40 2.76 10.06
N GLN A 217 23.18 2.98 11.12
CA GLN A 217 24.55 2.49 11.22
C GLN A 217 24.65 0.96 11.29
N GLY A 218 23.57 0.28 11.68
CA GLY A 218 23.48 -1.19 11.68
C GLY A 218 23.17 -1.78 10.30
N PHE A 219 22.76 -0.96 9.33
CA PHE A 219 22.44 -1.46 7.99
C PHE A 219 23.67 -1.62 7.10
N PRO A 220 23.66 -2.58 6.15
CA PRO A 220 24.79 -2.81 5.27
C PRO A 220 25.25 -1.57 4.50
N ARG A 221 24.30 -0.73 4.06
CA ARG A 221 24.58 0.52 3.33
C ARG A 221 24.52 1.77 4.21
N LYS A 222 24.41 1.60 5.54
CA LYS A 222 24.43 2.67 6.56
C LYS A 222 23.52 3.86 6.23
N ARG A 223 22.34 3.58 5.73
CA ARG A 223 21.38 4.63 5.34
C ARG A 223 19.92 4.21 5.55
N ILE A 224 19.07 5.20 5.67
CA ILE A 224 17.62 5.10 5.50
C ILE A 224 17.31 5.35 4.03
N CYS A 225 16.37 4.60 3.46
CA CYS A 225 15.99 4.74 2.07
C CYS A 225 15.02 5.92 1.86
N ASP A 226 15.10 6.54 0.68
CA ASP A 226 14.14 7.55 0.25
C ASP A 226 12.89 6.85 -0.35
N PRO A 227 11.66 7.30 -0.03
CA PRO A 227 10.43 6.77 -0.62
C PRO A 227 10.44 6.71 -2.15
N ALA A 228 11.10 7.63 -2.84
CA ALA A 228 11.21 7.63 -4.30
C ALA A 228 11.93 6.39 -4.87
N GLN A 229 12.76 5.73 -4.07
CA GLN A 229 13.44 4.50 -4.49
C GLN A 229 12.50 3.30 -4.62
N MET A 230 11.23 3.46 -4.22
CA MET A 230 10.19 2.44 -4.37
C MET A 230 9.34 2.62 -5.64
N ASP A 231 9.44 3.77 -6.32
CA ASP A 231 8.59 4.12 -7.46
C ASP A 231 8.61 3.06 -8.55
N SER A 232 9.80 2.59 -8.94
CA SER A 232 9.97 1.60 -10.01
C SER A 232 9.26 0.29 -9.71
N THR A 233 9.31 -0.19 -8.47
CA THR A 233 8.64 -1.43 -8.08
C THR A 233 7.13 -1.26 -8.03
N LEU A 234 6.63 -0.14 -7.48
CA LEU A 234 5.20 0.15 -7.51
C LEU A 234 4.70 0.20 -8.95
N LEU A 235 5.36 0.98 -9.81
CA LEU A 235 4.97 1.13 -11.21
C LEU A 235 5.05 -0.19 -11.98
N PHE A 236 6.05 -1.04 -11.69
CA PHE A 236 6.11 -2.39 -12.25
C PHE A 236 4.87 -3.20 -11.87
N LEU A 237 4.45 -3.21 -10.61
CA LEU A 237 3.33 -4.04 -10.14
C LEU A 237 1.96 -3.53 -10.63
N VAL A 238 1.80 -2.23 -10.87
CA VAL A 238 0.54 -1.65 -11.36
C VAL A 238 0.51 -1.47 -12.88
N SER A 239 1.64 -1.65 -13.57
CA SER A 239 1.73 -1.51 -15.03
C SER A 239 0.78 -2.46 -15.75
N PRO A 240 0.10 -2.00 -16.81
CA PRO A 240 -0.61 -2.89 -17.73
C PRO A 240 0.27 -4.00 -18.30
N SER A 241 1.57 -3.75 -18.46
CA SER A 241 2.54 -4.71 -19.00
C SER A 241 2.87 -5.87 -18.04
N SER A 242 2.53 -5.75 -16.77
CA SER A 242 2.77 -6.79 -15.73
C SER A 242 1.57 -7.71 -15.53
N GLU A 243 0.83 -8.01 -16.61
CA GLU A 243 -0.42 -8.78 -16.56
C GLU A 243 -0.26 -10.18 -15.93
N CYS A 244 0.88 -10.82 -16.13
CA CYS A 244 1.16 -12.16 -15.58
C CYS A 244 1.75 -12.13 -14.15
N VAL A 245 1.92 -10.95 -13.54
CA VAL A 245 2.52 -10.82 -12.20
C VAL A 245 1.42 -10.78 -11.17
N THR A 246 1.20 -11.89 -10.46
CA THR A 246 0.24 -11.99 -9.35
C THR A 246 0.73 -12.95 -8.27
N GLY A 247 0.35 -12.73 -7.02
CA GLY A 247 0.71 -13.56 -5.87
C GLY A 247 2.15 -13.40 -5.41
N THR A 248 2.90 -12.42 -5.95
CA THR A 248 4.29 -12.19 -5.56
C THR A 248 4.41 -11.18 -4.42
N PHE A 249 5.49 -11.30 -3.67
CA PHE A 249 5.95 -10.26 -2.75
C PHE A 249 7.39 -9.86 -3.08
N ILE A 250 7.65 -8.56 -3.11
CA ILE A 250 8.96 -8.01 -3.44
C ILE A 250 9.52 -7.32 -2.22
N LYS A 251 10.65 -7.83 -1.72
CA LYS A 251 11.41 -7.19 -0.63
C LYS A 251 12.19 -6.01 -1.19
N ILE A 252 11.95 -4.82 -0.65
CA ILE A 252 12.69 -3.60 -1.00
C ILE A 252 13.26 -3.05 0.29
N ASP A 253 14.45 -3.49 0.63
CA ASP A 253 15.05 -3.24 1.94
C ASP A 253 16.52 -2.82 1.88
N ASP A 254 17.06 -2.54 0.71
CA ASP A 254 18.46 -2.11 0.53
C ASP A 254 19.49 -3.06 1.20
N GLY A 255 19.11 -4.35 1.37
CA GLY A 255 19.90 -5.34 2.07
C GLY A 255 19.81 -5.30 3.60
N GLN A 256 18.87 -4.55 4.18
CA GLN A 256 18.73 -4.34 5.62
C GLN A 256 18.28 -5.60 6.37
N GLY A 257 17.51 -6.48 5.74
CA GLY A 257 17.01 -7.70 6.35
C GLY A 257 17.85 -8.94 6.04
N SER A 258 17.70 -10.00 6.85
CA SER A 258 18.23 -11.33 6.53
C SER A 258 17.53 -11.92 5.32
N ARG A 259 18.23 -12.73 4.55
CA ARG A 259 17.72 -13.41 3.35
C ARG A 259 17.32 -14.85 3.66
#